data_67a19e480448a40a9300aa1901631d78
#
_entry.id   67a19e480448a40a9300aa1901631d78
#
_cell.length_a   1.000
_cell.length_b   1.000
_cell.length_c   1.000
_cell.angle_alpha   90.00
_cell.angle_beta   90.00
_cell.angle_gamma   90.00
#
_symmetry.space_group_name_H-M   'P 1'
#
loop_
_entity.id
_entity.type
_entity.pdbx_description
1 polymer ?
#
loop_
_entity_poly.entity_id
_entity_poly.type
_entity_poly.pdbx_seq_one_letter_code
_entity_poly.pdbx_strand_id
1 'polypeptide(L)'
;MNFETIPVLDYTWHIIANPNACENKSLDHWSEVAKRFDEVGLKYELCKTEKKGKGIEKASQLCREGHRHLMVVGGDGSINEVVNGIMMSGVEVNDVCLAVLPLGRGNDWARTHHYPTKAQECVELFLRGTFIRHDIGKVQTFQEGREVSKRFFINIAGFGFDAEVIYDTTYNKPHFLGISVYVLSALRCLFGYKHPVVEVRTPGFSFKDKVFMMVAAICQYNGGGMRQAPDALPDDGQLDVVIIPKLNPFRVLRLMLYVFSGRHIEKSKGLVKISRAENVSITSEALCRGEVEGELLETGEYKVSILPRAFRVLTNMAGAE
;
A
#
# COMPACT_ATOMS: atom_id res chain seq x y z
N MET A 1 -18.76 -4.24 5.46
CA MET A 1 -18.37 -4.22 4.02
C MET A 1 -19.58 -4.35 3.12
N ASN A 2 -19.65 -3.54 2.05
CA ASN A 2 -20.70 -3.64 1.05
C ASN A 2 -20.09 -4.19 -0.25
N PHE A 3 -20.43 -5.42 -0.62
CA PHE A 3 -19.96 -6.07 -1.82
C PHE A 3 -20.88 -5.76 -3.00
N GLU A 4 -20.28 -5.44 -4.16
CA GLU A 4 -20.95 -5.22 -5.43
C GLU A 4 -20.49 -6.30 -6.41
N THR A 5 -21.43 -6.89 -7.19
CA THR A 5 -21.06 -7.81 -8.27
C THR A 5 -21.09 -7.07 -9.60
N ILE A 6 -19.99 -7.14 -10.35
CA ILE A 6 -19.83 -6.50 -11.66
C ILE A 6 -19.68 -7.59 -12.72
N PRO A 7 -20.47 -7.56 -13.83
CA PRO A 7 -20.33 -8.51 -14.91
C PRO A 7 -19.07 -8.20 -15.74
N VAL A 8 -17.93 -8.70 -15.30
CA VAL A 8 -16.59 -8.33 -15.82
C VAL A 8 -16.43 -8.60 -17.32
N LEU A 9 -17.17 -9.56 -17.90
CA LEU A 9 -17.12 -9.90 -19.32
C LEU A 9 -17.83 -8.89 -20.23
N ASP A 10 -18.67 -8.02 -19.67
CA ASP A 10 -19.42 -7.00 -20.44
C ASP A 10 -18.54 -5.79 -20.81
N TYR A 11 -17.38 -5.67 -20.18
CA TYR A 11 -16.50 -4.51 -20.32
C TYR A 11 -15.18 -4.85 -20.99
N THR A 12 -14.55 -3.85 -21.62
CA THR A 12 -13.16 -3.93 -22.07
C THR A 12 -12.24 -3.50 -20.92
N TRP A 13 -11.31 -4.38 -20.55
CA TRP A 13 -10.35 -4.12 -19.49
C TRP A 13 -9.01 -3.64 -20.03
N HIS A 14 -8.51 -2.54 -19.50
CA HIS A 14 -7.18 -2.02 -19.81
C HIS A 14 -6.19 -2.54 -18.79
N ILE A 15 -5.31 -3.45 -19.23
CA ILE A 15 -4.37 -4.17 -18.38
C ILE A 15 -3.03 -3.45 -18.39
N ILE A 16 -2.65 -2.89 -17.24
CA ILE A 16 -1.36 -2.23 -17.04
C ILE A 16 -0.41 -3.25 -16.42
N ALA A 17 0.55 -3.72 -17.21
CA ALA A 17 1.49 -4.75 -16.78
C ALA A 17 2.91 -4.20 -16.69
N ASN A 18 3.57 -4.48 -15.54
CA ASN A 18 5.00 -4.21 -15.37
C ASN A 18 5.80 -5.50 -15.63
N PRO A 19 6.46 -5.63 -16.79
CA PRO A 19 7.21 -6.85 -17.13
C PRO A 19 8.39 -7.12 -16.19
N ASN A 20 8.87 -6.11 -15.47
CA ASN A 20 9.99 -6.23 -14.54
C ASN A 20 9.54 -6.59 -13.10
N ALA A 21 8.23 -6.73 -12.84
CA ALA A 21 7.70 -6.97 -11.48
C ALA A 21 8.12 -8.33 -10.90
N CYS A 22 8.56 -9.30 -11.72
CA CYS A 22 9.00 -10.63 -11.26
C CYS A 22 10.02 -11.23 -12.23
N GLU A 23 11.27 -10.83 -12.22
CA GLU A 23 12.43 -11.53 -12.81
C GLU A 23 12.07 -12.68 -13.80
N ASN A 24 11.49 -12.36 -14.97
CA ASN A 24 11.05 -13.27 -16.03
C ASN A 24 9.94 -14.30 -15.69
N LYS A 25 9.58 -14.54 -14.43
CA LYS A 25 8.47 -15.46 -14.08
C LYS A 25 7.09 -14.85 -14.31
N SER A 26 6.98 -13.53 -14.38
CA SER A 26 5.71 -12.83 -14.64
C SER A 26 5.21 -13.04 -16.06
N LEU A 27 6.10 -13.24 -17.03
CA LEU A 27 5.69 -13.46 -18.42
C LEU A 27 5.07 -14.85 -18.63
N ASP A 28 5.61 -15.89 -17.96
CA ASP A 28 5.05 -17.25 -18.04
C ASP A 28 3.66 -17.30 -17.39
N HIS A 29 3.51 -16.71 -16.20
CA HIS A 29 2.21 -16.57 -15.54
C HIS A 29 1.23 -15.73 -16.33
N TRP A 30 1.70 -14.63 -16.96
CA TRP A 30 0.85 -13.83 -17.82
C TRP A 30 0.33 -14.60 -19.03
N SER A 31 1.16 -15.38 -19.70
CA SER A 31 0.73 -16.16 -20.87
C SER A 31 -0.37 -17.18 -20.53
N GLU A 32 -0.29 -17.80 -19.35
CA GLU A 32 -1.32 -18.71 -18.85
C GLU A 32 -2.64 -17.96 -18.56
N VAL A 33 -2.54 -16.79 -17.90
CA VAL A 33 -3.70 -15.93 -17.60
C VAL A 33 -4.35 -15.41 -18.86
N ALA A 34 -3.57 -14.90 -19.84
CA ALA A 34 -4.05 -14.39 -21.11
C ALA A 34 -4.80 -15.46 -21.89
N LYS A 35 -4.26 -16.68 -21.95
CA LYS A 35 -4.93 -17.82 -22.57
C LYS A 35 -6.31 -18.06 -21.93
N ARG A 36 -6.40 -18.00 -20.61
CA ARG A 36 -7.67 -18.20 -19.91
C ARG A 36 -8.65 -17.08 -20.17
N PHE A 37 -8.17 -15.82 -20.26
CA PHE A 37 -9.00 -14.68 -20.63
C PHE A 37 -9.56 -14.81 -22.05
N ASP A 38 -8.75 -15.27 -23.01
CA ASP A 38 -9.18 -15.54 -24.37
C ASP A 38 -10.23 -16.67 -24.44
N GLU A 39 -10.02 -17.76 -23.69
CA GLU A 39 -10.97 -18.88 -23.59
C GLU A 39 -12.35 -18.46 -23.09
N VAL A 40 -12.42 -17.50 -22.15
CA VAL A 40 -13.68 -17.00 -21.57
C VAL A 40 -14.25 -15.80 -22.35
N GLY A 41 -13.58 -15.34 -23.40
CA GLY A 41 -14.03 -14.23 -24.23
C GLY A 41 -13.89 -12.85 -23.58
N LEU A 42 -12.98 -12.67 -22.61
CA LEU A 42 -12.72 -11.37 -22.01
C LEU A 42 -12.15 -10.41 -23.06
N LYS A 43 -12.73 -9.22 -23.16
CA LYS A 43 -12.18 -8.13 -23.97
C LYS A 43 -11.15 -7.37 -23.18
N TYR A 44 -9.91 -7.31 -23.66
CA TYR A 44 -8.87 -6.54 -22.97
C TYR A 44 -7.85 -5.92 -23.92
N GLU A 45 -7.21 -4.85 -23.45
CA GLU A 45 -6.07 -4.20 -24.09
C GLU A 45 -4.88 -4.21 -23.14
N LEU A 46 -3.75 -4.76 -23.60
CA LEU A 46 -2.54 -4.86 -22.79
C LEU A 46 -1.62 -3.65 -22.98
N CYS A 47 -1.36 -2.95 -21.89
CA CYS A 47 -0.47 -1.80 -21.80
C CYS A 47 0.77 -2.18 -20.97
N LYS A 48 1.91 -2.45 -21.63
CA LYS A 48 3.18 -2.73 -20.93
C LYS A 48 3.86 -1.44 -20.48
N THR A 49 4.32 -1.40 -19.25
CA THR A 49 5.12 -0.27 -18.71
C THR A 49 6.60 -0.64 -18.73
N GLU A 50 7.45 0.23 -19.27
CA GLU A 50 8.89 -0.07 -19.44
C GLU A 50 9.74 0.40 -18.26
N LYS A 51 9.27 1.38 -17.50
CA LYS A 51 10.02 2.06 -16.43
C LYS A 51 9.11 2.41 -15.26
N LYS A 52 9.72 2.56 -14.07
CA LYS A 52 9.08 3.10 -12.88
C LYS A 52 8.40 4.45 -13.18
N GLY A 53 7.21 4.66 -12.66
CA GLY A 53 6.38 5.86 -12.87
C GLY A 53 5.50 5.81 -14.13
N LYS A 54 5.75 4.91 -15.09
CA LYS A 54 4.93 4.80 -16.31
C LYS A 54 3.53 4.26 -16.04
N GLY A 55 3.35 3.53 -14.95
CA GLY A 55 2.03 3.12 -14.47
C GLY A 55 1.14 4.30 -14.12
N ILE A 56 1.72 5.34 -13.48
CA ILE A 56 1.02 6.60 -13.15
C ILE A 56 0.52 7.29 -14.42
N GLU A 57 1.42 7.52 -15.38
CA GLU A 57 1.10 8.20 -16.64
C GLU A 57 0.01 7.46 -17.41
N LYS A 58 0.16 6.12 -17.53
CA LYS A 58 -0.76 5.29 -18.31
C LYS A 58 -2.15 5.21 -17.67
N ALA A 59 -2.25 4.99 -16.37
CA ALA A 59 -3.53 4.97 -15.68
C ALA A 59 -4.23 6.33 -15.76
N SER A 60 -3.48 7.42 -15.57
CA SER A 60 -4.02 8.77 -15.72
C SER A 60 -4.52 9.06 -17.12
N GLN A 61 -3.78 8.64 -18.16
CA GLN A 61 -4.20 8.77 -19.56
C GLN A 61 -5.51 8.01 -19.81
N LEU A 62 -5.57 6.73 -19.45
CA LEU A 62 -6.75 5.88 -19.64
C LEU A 62 -8.00 6.48 -18.96
N CYS A 63 -7.87 6.97 -17.74
CA CYS A 63 -8.97 7.62 -17.02
C CYS A 63 -9.46 8.89 -17.76
N ARG A 64 -8.55 9.72 -18.30
CA ARG A 64 -8.90 10.91 -19.08
C ARG A 64 -9.57 10.57 -20.42
N GLU A 65 -9.20 9.44 -21.02
CA GLU A 65 -9.81 8.90 -22.23
C GLU A 65 -11.19 8.26 -21.99
N GLY A 66 -11.65 8.22 -20.75
CA GLY A 66 -12.96 7.70 -20.37
C GLY A 66 -12.97 6.23 -19.99
N HIS A 67 -11.82 5.55 -19.98
CA HIS A 67 -11.74 4.14 -19.56
C HIS A 67 -11.87 4.02 -18.04
N ARG A 68 -12.67 3.06 -17.58
CA ARG A 68 -13.01 2.88 -16.16
C ARG A 68 -12.70 1.48 -15.62
N HIS A 69 -12.41 0.52 -16.49
CA HIS A 69 -12.10 -0.87 -16.11
C HIS A 69 -10.60 -1.11 -16.30
N LEU A 70 -9.86 -1.06 -15.19
CA LEU A 70 -8.41 -1.17 -15.17
C LEU A 70 -7.99 -2.44 -14.43
N MET A 71 -6.95 -3.11 -14.92
CA MET A 71 -6.33 -4.24 -14.24
C MET A 71 -4.82 -3.99 -14.10
N VAL A 72 -4.29 -4.24 -12.92
CA VAL A 72 -2.84 -4.22 -12.66
C VAL A 72 -2.29 -5.63 -12.68
N VAL A 73 -1.25 -5.85 -13.45
CA VAL A 73 -0.44 -7.07 -13.39
C VAL A 73 0.92 -6.70 -12.80
N GLY A 74 1.12 -7.00 -11.51
CA GLY A 74 2.33 -6.61 -10.79
C GLY A 74 2.23 -6.76 -9.28
N GLY A 75 3.17 -6.17 -8.54
CA GLY A 75 3.18 -6.12 -7.08
C GLY A 75 2.68 -4.80 -6.51
N ASP A 76 2.85 -4.62 -5.19
CA ASP A 76 2.37 -3.45 -4.44
C ASP A 76 2.79 -2.11 -5.06
N GLY A 77 4.04 -1.97 -5.53
CA GLY A 77 4.51 -0.77 -6.21
C GLY A 77 3.77 -0.48 -7.54
N SER A 78 3.39 -1.52 -8.31
CA SER A 78 2.60 -1.32 -9.54
C SER A 78 1.18 -0.91 -9.22
N ILE A 79 0.59 -1.46 -8.16
CA ILE A 79 -0.73 -1.06 -7.65
C ILE A 79 -0.69 0.41 -7.25
N ASN A 80 0.31 0.81 -6.47
CA ASN A 80 0.48 2.20 -6.04
C ASN A 80 0.63 3.17 -7.22
N GLU A 81 1.44 2.85 -8.22
CA GLU A 81 1.56 3.67 -9.44
C GLU A 81 0.20 3.87 -10.12
N VAL A 82 -0.56 2.79 -10.33
CA VAL A 82 -1.87 2.86 -11.00
C VAL A 82 -2.87 3.65 -10.17
N VAL A 83 -2.93 3.44 -8.85
CA VAL A 83 -3.77 4.21 -7.94
C VAL A 83 -3.44 5.70 -7.99
N ASN A 84 -2.16 6.07 -7.93
CA ASN A 84 -1.75 7.46 -8.07
C ASN A 84 -2.14 8.03 -9.45
N GLY A 85 -2.02 7.26 -10.52
CA GLY A 85 -2.45 7.66 -11.86
C GLY A 85 -3.96 7.92 -11.94
N ILE A 86 -4.78 7.04 -11.37
CA ILE A 86 -6.23 7.21 -11.25
C ILE A 86 -6.55 8.50 -10.50
N MET A 87 -6.01 8.66 -9.28
CA MET A 87 -6.30 9.79 -8.40
C MET A 87 -5.75 11.14 -8.91
N MET A 88 -4.68 11.12 -9.71
CA MET A 88 -4.09 12.32 -10.33
C MET A 88 -4.64 12.61 -11.73
N SER A 89 -5.56 11.82 -12.24
CA SER A 89 -6.11 11.98 -13.59
C SER A 89 -6.88 13.30 -13.79
N GLY A 90 -7.41 13.88 -12.71
CA GLY A 90 -8.22 15.09 -12.73
C GLY A 90 -9.67 14.87 -13.19
N VAL A 91 -10.08 13.60 -13.35
CA VAL A 91 -11.47 13.23 -13.66
C VAL A 91 -12.14 12.56 -12.46
N GLU A 92 -13.45 12.46 -12.50
CA GLU A 92 -14.19 11.71 -11.46
C GLU A 92 -13.87 10.20 -11.57
N VAL A 93 -13.56 9.60 -10.41
CA VAL A 93 -13.05 8.22 -10.33
C VAL A 93 -14.03 7.24 -9.70
N ASN A 94 -15.20 7.70 -9.27
CA ASN A 94 -16.20 6.89 -8.56
C ASN A 94 -16.63 5.62 -9.32
N ASP A 95 -16.56 5.66 -10.65
CA ASP A 95 -16.95 4.55 -11.52
C ASP A 95 -15.76 3.68 -11.95
N VAL A 96 -14.55 4.00 -11.50
CA VAL A 96 -13.39 3.17 -11.78
C VAL A 96 -13.55 1.83 -11.07
N CYS A 97 -13.24 0.75 -11.79
CA CYS A 97 -13.12 -0.62 -11.30
C CYS A 97 -11.68 -1.07 -11.48
N LEU A 98 -11.00 -1.33 -10.38
CA LEU A 98 -9.62 -1.80 -10.38
C LEU A 98 -9.57 -3.28 -9.99
N ALA A 99 -9.04 -4.11 -10.88
CA ALA A 99 -8.67 -5.48 -10.59
C ALA A 99 -7.14 -5.60 -10.46
N VAL A 100 -6.67 -6.60 -9.73
CA VAL A 100 -5.24 -6.85 -9.55
C VAL A 100 -4.93 -8.31 -9.84
N LEU A 101 -3.86 -8.56 -10.58
CA LEU A 101 -3.21 -9.85 -10.66
C LEU A 101 -1.88 -9.74 -9.91
N PRO A 102 -1.79 -10.24 -8.66
CA PRO A 102 -0.66 -9.98 -7.77
C PRO A 102 0.53 -10.88 -8.12
N LEU A 103 1.42 -10.41 -8.96
CA LEU A 103 2.64 -11.09 -9.37
C LEU A 103 3.90 -10.48 -8.72
N GLY A 104 3.77 -9.76 -7.60
CA GLY A 104 4.87 -9.19 -6.83
C GLY A 104 5.48 -10.17 -5.81
N ARG A 105 6.53 -9.71 -5.11
CA ARG A 105 7.18 -10.48 -4.03
C ARG A 105 6.46 -10.34 -2.70
N GLY A 106 5.97 -9.14 -2.35
CA GLY A 106 5.27 -8.84 -1.10
C GLY A 106 3.80 -9.17 -1.18
N ASN A 107 3.12 -8.55 -2.13
CA ASN A 107 1.68 -8.62 -2.37
C ASN A 107 0.88 -8.37 -1.08
N ASP A 108 1.31 -7.38 -0.30
CA ASP A 108 0.75 -7.08 1.02
C ASP A 108 -0.68 -6.58 0.93
N TRP A 109 -0.98 -5.74 -0.06
CA TRP A 109 -2.34 -5.31 -0.34
C TRP A 109 -3.25 -6.50 -0.68
N ALA A 110 -2.78 -7.41 -1.54
CA ALA A 110 -3.52 -8.60 -1.95
C ALA A 110 -3.80 -9.56 -0.77
N ARG A 111 -2.93 -9.59 0.25
CA ARG A 111 -3.15 -10.36 1.49
C ARG A 111 -4.36 -9.83 2.27
N THR A 112 -4.52 -8.52 2.40
CA THR A 112 -5.70 -7.91 3.05
C THR A 112 -6.98 -8.31 2.31
N HIS A 113 -6.92 -8.38 0.98
CA HIS A 113 -8.07 -8.75 0.14
C HIS A 113 -8.25 -10.26 -0.06
N HIS A 114 -7.49 -11.09 0.66
CA HIS A 114 -7.53 -12.56 0.58
C HIS A 114 -7.37 -13.12 -0.83
N TYR A 115 -6.55 -12.48 -1.67
CA TYR A 115 -6.26 -12.97 -3.00
C TYR A 115 -5.58 -14.33 -2.96
N PRO A 116 -5.94 -15.26 -3.86
CA PRO A 116 -5.23 -16.51 -4.02
C PRO A 116 -3.80 -16.27 -4.51
N THR A 117 -2.93 -17.25 -4.28
CA THR A 117 -1.54 -17.19 -4.69
C THR A 117 -1.30 -17.75 -6.10
N LYS A 118 -2.22 -18.59 -6.59
CA LYS A 118 -2.11 -19.20 -7.92
C LYS A 118 -2.80 -18.33 -8.96
N ALA A 119 -2.16 -18.14 -10.12
CA ALA A 119 -2.67 -17.32 -11.21
C ALA A 119 -4.07 -17.75 -11.68
N GLN A 120 -4.31 -19.04 -11.81
CA GLN A 120 -5.61 -19.58 -12.21
C GLN A 120 -6.73 -19.22 -11.23
N GLU A 121 -6.47 -19.35 -9.93
CA GLU A 121 -7.43 -18.99 -8.87
C GLU A 121 -7.69 -17.47 -8.86
N CYS A 122 -6.70 -16.64 -9.22
CA CYS A 122 -6.88 -15.20 -9.40
C CYS A 122 -7.80 -14.88 -10.59
N VAL A 123 -7.69 -15.63 -11.68
CA VAL A 123 -8.62 -15.50 -12.81
C VAL A 123 -10.03 -15.86 -12.41
N GLU A 124 -10.21 -16.94 -11.66
CA GLU A 124 -11.53 -17.35 -11.14
C GLU A 124 -12.11 -16.29 -10.19
N LEU A 125 -11.27 -15.71 -9.33
CA LEU A 125 -11.67 -14.56 -8.48
C LEU A 125 -12.15 -13.40 -9.35
N PHE A 126 -11.38 -13.03 -10.38
CA PHE A 126 -11.75 -11.96 -11.31
C PHE A 126 -13.09 -12.24 -11.99
N LEU A 127 -13.31 -13.45 -12.49
CA LEU A 127 -14.54 -13.84 -13.18
C LEU A 127 -15.78 -13.83 -12.25
N ARG A 128 -15.60 -14.02 -10.93
CA ARG A 128 -16.70 -13.84 -9.95
C ARG A 128 -17.14 -12.37 -9.86
N GLY A 129 -16.29 -11.43 -10.18
CA GLY A 129 -16.61 -10.02 -10.25
C GLY A 129 -17.08 -9.39 -8.94
N THR A 130 -16.55 -9.83 -7.80
CA THR A 130 -16.90 -9.27 -6.49
C THR A 130 -16.01 -8.09 -6.15
N PHE A 131 -16.60 -6.92 -5.99
CA PHE A 131 -15.91 -5.66 -5.71
C PHE A 131 -16.37 -5.04 -4.39
N ILE A 132 -15.50 -4.24 -3.78
CA ILE A 132 -15.85 -3.29 -2.71
C ILE A 132 -15.50 -1.87 -3.14
N ARG A 133 -16.15 -0.87 -2.55
CA ARG A 133 -15.72 0.52 -2.66
C ARG A 133 -14.60 0.75 -1.65
N HIS A 134 -13.40 0.94 -2.17
CA HIS A 134 -12.17 1.03 -1.39
C HIS A 134 -11.84 2.47 -1.02
N ASP A 135 -11.37 2.67 0.20
CA ASP A 135 -10.84 3.93 0.69
C ASP A 135 -9.46 4.19 0.09
N ILE A 136 -9.12 5.45 -0.11
CA ILE A 136 -7.80 5.88 -0.58
C ILE A 136 -7.22 6.88 0.39
N GLY A 137 -6.00 6.64 0.83
CA GLY A 137 -5.25 7.58 1.65
C GLY A 137 -4.53 8.63 0.81
N LYS A 138 -4.35 9.80 1.39
CA LYS A 138 -3.59 10.91 0.82
C LYS A 138 -2.62 11.43 1.85
N VAL A 139 -1.33 11.47 1.53
CA VAL A 139 -0.30 12.17 2.29
C VAL A 139 0.07 13.45 1.56
N GLN A 140 0.04 14.58 2.28
CA GLN A 140 0.54 15.86 1.84
C GLN A 140 1.73 16.24 2.72
N THR A 141 2.85 16.62 2.12
CA THR A 141 4.04 17.07 2.83
C THR A 141 4.15 18.58 2.75
N PHE A 142 4.45 19.20 3.86
CA PHE A 142 4.59 20.65 3.98
C PHE A 142 6.00 21.01 4.46
N GLN A 143 6.58 22.04 3.85
CA GLN A 143 7.82 22.69 4.29
C GLN A 143 7.53 24.17 4.42
N GLU A 144 7.86 24.74 5.57
CA GLU A 144 7.59 26.19 5.85
C GLU A 144 6.14 26.61 5.54
N GLY A 145 5.18 25.73 5.84
CA GLY A 145 3.76 25.97 5.60
C GLY A 145 3.28 25.80 4.15
N ARG A 146 4.17 25.47 3.20
CA ARG A 146 3.84 25.25 1.78
C ARG A 146 3.77 23.76 1.47
N GLU A 147 2.75 23.33 0.74
CA GLU A 147 2.67 21.97 0.23
C GLU A 147 3.77 21.76 -0.83
N VAL A 148 4.66 20.81 -0.59
CA VAL A 148 5.78 20.48 -1.50
C VAL A 148 5.56 19.16 -2.22
N SER A 149 4.77 18.24 -1.65
CA SER A 149 4.40 17.00 -2.33
C SER A 149 3.06 16.47 -1.87
N LYS A 150 2.47 15.65 -2.75
CA LYS A 150 1.23 14.92 -2.49
C LYS A 150 1.33 13.52 -3.08
N ARG A 151 0.95 12.50 -2.29
CA ARG A 151 0.91 11.09 -2.70
C ARG A 151 -0.37 10.43 -2.24
N PHE A 152 -0.89 9.53 -3.04
CA PHE A 152 -2.01 8.67 -2.67
C PHE A 152 -1.52 7.27 -2.33
N PHE A 153 -2.23 6.59 -1.45
CA PHE A 153 -1.93 5.22 -1.07
C PHE A 153 -3.21 4.40 -0.88
N ILE A 154 -3.11 3.12 -1.12
CA ILE A 154 -4.20 2.17 -1.00
C ILE A 154 -3.98 1.18 0.14
N ASN A 155 -2.77 1.15 0.70
CA ASN A 155 -2.37 0.20 1.73
C ASN A 155 -1.94 0.91 3.02
N ILE A 156 -0.67 1.32 3.14
CA ILE A 156 -0.11 1.90 4.38
C ILE A 156 0.85 3.04 4.04
N ALA A 157 0.77 4.11 4.84
CA ALA A 157 1.80 5.14 4.94
C ALA A 157 2.55 4.99 6.26
N GLY A 158 3.88 4.93 6.21
CA GLY A 158 4.77 4.73 7.35
C GLY A 158 5.63 5.95 7.67
N PHE A 159 5.93 6.17 8.95
CA PHE A 159 6.74 7.29 9.39
C PHE A 159 7.71 6.84 10.50
N GLY A 160 8.96 7.23 10.37
CA GLY A 160 10.00 6.91 11.32
C GLY A 160 10.89 5.77 10.85
N PHE A 161 11.00 4.71 11.64
CA PHE A 161 12.00 3.65 11.45
C PHE A 161 11.88 2.91 10.10
N ASP A 162 10.68 2.58 9.64
CA ASP A 162 10.46 1.90 8.35
C ASP A 162 10.94 2.76 7.18
N ALA A 163 10.60 4.05 7.17
CA ALA A 163 11.12 5.00 6.18
C ALA A 163 12.64 5.18 6.26
N GLU A 164 13.24 5.09 7.45
CA GLU A 164 14.70 5.13 7.61
C GLU A 164 15.36 3.88 7.00
N VAL A 165 14.77 2.69 7.18
CA VAL A 165 15.26 1.46 6.55
C VAL A 165 15.18 1.55 5.02
N ILE A 166 14.08 2.11 4.48
CA ILE A 166 13.94 2.33 3.03
C ILE A 166 14.99 3.33 2.53
N TYR A 167 15.22 4.41 3.28
CA TYR A 167 16.27 5.37 2.96
C TYR A 167 17.65 4.70 2.94
N ASP A 168 18.00 3.94 3.96
CA ASP A 168 19.28 3.23 4.06
C ASP A 168 19.46 2.22 2.92
N THR A 169 18.42 1.44 2.61
CA THR A 169 18.47 0.50 1.49
C THR A 169 18.51 1.17 0.13
N THR A 170 18.02 2.37 -0.02
CA THR A 170 18.02 3.11 -1.29
C THR A 170 19.37 3.76 -1.56
N TYR A 171 19.94 4.43 -0.55
CA TYR A 171 21.10 5.29 -0.74
C TYR A 171 22.43 4.70 -0.24
N ASN A 172 22.39 3.71 0.68
CA ASN A 172 23.59 3.15 1.31
C ASN A 172 23.86 1.69 0.93
N LYS A 173 23.27 1.19 -0.17
CA LYS A 173 23.43 -0.21 -0.61
C LYS A 173 24.87 -0.61 -0.90
N PRO A 174 25.30 -1.79 -0.40
CA PRO A 174 26.24 -2.62 -1.13
C PRO A 174 25.49 -3.33 -2.29
N HIS A 175 25.98 -3.19 -3.51
CA HIS A 175 25.30 -3.61 -4.75
C HIS A 175 25.05 -5.13 -4.94
N PHE A 176 25.32 -5.99 -3.96
CA PHE A 176 25.48 -7.43 -4.18
C PHE A 176 24.58 -8.38 -3.38
N LEU A 177 23.66 -7.90 -2.54
CA LEU A 177 22.99 -8.80 -1.59
C LEU A 177 21.45 -8.60 -1.60
N GLY A 178 20.68 -9.47 -2.20
CA GLY A 178 19.22 -9.50 -2.25
C GLY A 178 18.47 -9.19 -0.92
N ILE A 179 17.57 -10.05 -0.47
CA ILE A 179 16.77 -9.89 0.78
C ILE A 179 17.65 -9.67 2.03
N SER A 180 18.88 -10.24 2.07
CA SER A 180 19.84 -10.05 3.16
C SER A 180 20.25 -8.60 3.39
N VAL A 181 20.23 -7.75 2.36
CA VAL A 181 20.51 -6.30 2.48
C VAL A 181 19.45 -5.60 3.31
N TYR A 182 18.19 -5.91 3.06
CA TYR A 182 17.09 -5.29 3.80
C TYR A 182 17.16 -5.65 5.30
N VAL A 183 17.40 -6.92 5.62
CA VAL A 183 17.55 -7.38 7.01
C VAL A 183 18.76 -6.74 7.68
N LEU A 184 19.89 -6.66 6.97
CA LEU A 184 21.10 -6.04 7.51
C LEU A 184 20.92 -4.54 7.73
N SER A 185 20.29 -3.82 6.79
CA SER A 185 19.93 -2.42 6.92
C SER A 185 18.99 -2.19 8.11
N ALA A 186 17.95 -3.02 8.24
CA ALA A 186 17.03 -2.94 9.37
C ALA A 186 17.75 -3.12 10.73
N LEU A 187 18.65 -4.10 10.84
CA LEU A 187 19.45 -4.31 12.06
C LEU A 187 20.39 -3.13 12.33
N ARG A 188 21.08 -2.63 11.28
CA ARG A 188 21.97 -1.46 11.42
C ARG A 188 21.20 -0.23 11.86
N CYS A 189 20.06 0.04 11.21
CA CYS A 189 19.19 1.15 11.60
C CYS A 189 18.66 0.97 13.02
N LEU A 190 18.26 -0.23 13.43
CA LEU A 190 17.69 -0.49 14.76
C LEU A 190 18.61 -0.05 15.91
N PHE A 191 19.92 -0.28 15.79
CA PHE A 191 20.88 0.09 16.82
C PHE A 191 21.35 1.56 16.72
N GLY A 192 21.24 2.19 15.54
CA GLY A 192 21.65 3.58 15.28
C GLY A 192 20.52 4.60 15.30
N TYR A 193 19.27 4.17 15.34
CA TYR A 193 18.12 5.03 15.12
C TYR A 193 17.93 6.09 16.20
N LYS A 194 17.97 7.34 15.78
CA LYS A 194 17.69 8.50 16.65
C LYS A 194 16.19 8.75 16.64
N HIS A 195 15.49 8.26 17.64
CA HIS A 195 14.05 8.41 17.77
C HIS A 195 13.65 9.89 17.81
N PRO A 196 12.98 10.42 16.80
CA PRO A 196 12.51 11.81 16.81
C PRO A 196 11.37 12.00 17.83
N VAL A 197 11.27 13.19 18.38
CA VAL A 197 10.06 13.62 19.07
C VAL A 197 9.04 13.98 18.01
N VAL A 198 7.95 13.27 17.99
CA VAL A 198 6.87 13.44 17.00
C VAL A 198 5.59 13.81 17.73
N GLU A 199 4.91 14.81 17.24
CA GLU A 199 3.57 15.16 17.67
C GLU A 199 2.56 14.67 16.61
N VAL A 200 1.67 13.78 17.03
CA VAL A 200 0.60 13.21 16.22
C VAL A 200 -0.73 13.73 16.76
N ARG A 201 -1.53 14.33 15.91
CA ARG A 201 -2.86 14.84 16.28
C ARG A 201 -3.92 14.28 15.33
N THR A 202 -5.00 13.79 15.92
CA THR A 202 -6.25 13.42 15.25
C THR A 202 -7.43 14.07 15.98
N PRO A 203 -8.63 14.12 15.39
CA PRO A 203 -9.81 14.49 16.16
C PRO A 203 -9.99 13.56 17.37
N GLY A 204 -9.85 14.09 18.57
CA GLY A 204 -10.04 13.34 19.83
C GLY A 204 -8.81 12.57 20.36
N PHE A 205 -7.65 12.59 19.67
CA PHE A 205 -6.43 11.98 20.18
C PHE A 205 -5.21 12.86 19.88
N SER A 206 -4.33 12.98 20.86
CA SER A 206 -3.03 13.65 20.71
C SER A 206 -1.94 12.82 21.39
N PHE A 207 -0.81 12.70 20.71
CA PHE A 207 0.37 12.01 21.20
C PHE A 207 1.59 12.88 20.91
N LYS A 208 2.46 13.11 21.92
CA LYS A 208 3.74 13.81 21.73
C LYS A 208 4.81 13.11 22.57
N ASP A 209 5.68 12.38 21.93
CA ASP A 209 6.83 11.70 22.57
C ASP A 209 7.83 11.24 21.50
N LYS A 210 8.93 10.62 21.93
CA LYS A 210 9.88 9.92 21.06
C LYS A 210 9.23 8.70 20.43
N VAL A 211 9.23 8.64 19.09
CA VAL A 211 8.61 7.59 18.31
C VAL A 211 9.68 6.66 17.73
N PHE A 212 9.46 5.36 17.79
CA PHE A 212 10.18 4.38 16.99
C PHE A 212 9.65 4.38 15.56
N MET A 213 8.36 4.11 15.40
CA MET A 213 7.65 4.19 14.11
C MET A 213 6.16 4.44 14.33
N MET A 214 5.51 4.94 13.31
CA MET A 214 4.06 4.97 13.25
C MET A 214 3.58 4.67 11.84
N VAL A 215 2.37 4.15 11.73
CA VAL A 215 1.69 3.95 10.46
C VAL A 215 0.30 4.57 10.46
N ALA A 216 -0.12 5.03 9.29
CA ALA A 216 -1.51 5.34 8.99
C ALA A 216 -1.96 4.34 7.92
N ALA A 217 -2.87 3.46 8.27
CA ALA A 217 -3.19 2.27 7.51
C ALA A 217 -4.63 2.26 7.04
N ILE A 218 -4.84 1.79 5.80
CA ILE A 218 -6.13 1.43 5.21
C ILE A 218 -6.26 -0.09 5.20
N CYS A 219 -5.16 -0.78 4.92
CA CYS A 219 -5.05 -2.23 4.90
C CYS A 219 -4.13 -2.74 6.01
N GLN A 220 -4.09 -4.06 6.20
CA GLN A 220 -3.51 -4.68 7.39
C GLN A 220 -2.00 -4.93 7.30
N TYR A 221 -1.48 -5.19 6.08
CA TYR A 221 -0.14 -5.74 5.87
C TYR A 221 0.81 -4.76 5.19
N ASN A 222 2.08 -4.78 5.59
CA ASN A 222 3.18 -4.07 4.95
C ASN A 222 4.49 -4.85 5.14
N GLY A 223 5.50 -4.54 4.30
CA GLY A 223 6.85 -5.07 4.45
C GLY A 223 6.98 -6.59 4.30
N GLY A 224 6.17 -7.21 3.44
CA GLY A 224 6.24 -8.64 3.13
C GLY A 224 5.49 -9.54 4.13
N GLY A 225 4.31 -9.12 4.57
CA GLY A 225 3.41 -9.91 5.41
C GLY A 225 3.39 -9.52 6.89
N MET A 226 4.06 -8.43 7.28
CA MET A 226 3.90 -7.87 8.62
C MET A 226 2.51 -7.26 8.78
N ARG A 227 1.70 -7.79 9.67
CA ARG A 227 0.35 -7.30 9.96
C ARG A 227 0.40 -6.11 10.92
N GLN A 228 0.82 -4.96 10.39
CA GLN A 228 1.11 -3.75 11.20
C GLN A 228 -0.14 -3.10 11.78
N ALA A 229 -1.27 -3.16 11.07
CA ALA A 229 -2.57 -2.63 11.50
C ALA A 229 -3.63 -3.75 11.40
N PRO A 230 -3.69 -4.67 12.36
CA PRO A 230 -4.51 -5.89 12.25
C PRO A 230 -6.02 -5.66 12.16
N ASP A 231 -6.50 -4.51 12.62
CA ASP A 231 -7.93 -4.18 12.64
C ASP A 231 -8.35 -3.25 11.50
N ALA A 232 -7.41 -2.85 10.61
CA ALA A 232 -7.69 -1.97 9.50
C ALA A 232 -8.67 -2.60 8.49
N LEU A 233 -9.65 -1.80 8.07
CA LEU A 233 -10.68 -2.16 7.11
C LEU A 233 -10.65 -1.21 5.91
N PRO A 234 -10.62 -1.73 4.67
CA PRO A 234 -10.37 -0.91 3.48
C PRO A 234 -11.59 -0.09 2.98
N ASP A 235 -12.72 -0.12 3.68
CA ASP A 235 -13.98 0.48 3.22
C ASP A 235 -14.78 1.21 4.32
N ASP A 236 -14.18 1.49 5.47
CA ASP A 236 -14.88 2.05 6.63
C ASP A 236 -14.68 3.58 6.83
N GLY A 237 -13.91 4.21 5.95
CA GLY A 237 -13.65 5.65 5.97
C GLY A 237 -12.71 6.10 7.08
N GLN A 238 -11.92 5.19 7.67
CA GLN A 238 -11.00 5.49 8.76
C GLN A 238 -9.58 5.04 8.45
N LEU A 239 -8.62 5.83 8.91
CA LEU A 239 -7.22 5.43 9.00
C LEU A 239 -6.98 4.77 10.35
N ASP A 240 -6.43 3.57 10.36
CA ASP A 240 -5.90 2.95 11.58
C ASP A 240 -4.49 3.48 11.86
N VAL A 241 -4.37 4.32 12.88
CA VAL A 241 -3.11 4.94 13.28
C VAL A 241 -2.49 4.09 14.39
N VAL A 242 -1.36 3.46 14.10
CA VAL A 242 -0.62 2.63 15.06
C VAL A 242 0.70 3.32 15.36
N ILE A 243 0.94 3.69 16.62
CA ILE A 243 2.14 4.39 17.07
C ILE A 243 2.92 3.49 18.01
N ILE A 244 4.16 3.20 17.65
CA ILE A 244 5.13 2.50 18.50
C ILE A 244 6.08 3.56 19.07
N PRO A 245 5.97 3.90 20.35
CA PRO A 245 6.88 4.87 20.98
C PRO A 245 8.30 4.34 21.02
N LYS A 246 9.23 5.16 21.46
CA LYS A 246 10.62 4.74 21.66
C LYS A 246 10.69 3.48 22.51
N LEU A 247 11.29 2.44 21.96
CA LEU A 247 11.60 1.19 22.65
C LEU A 247 13.10 0.90 22.55
N ASN A 248 13.63 0.12 23.50
CA ASN A 248 14.97 -0.41 23.32
C ASN A 248 14.98 -1.51 22.25
N PRO A 249 16.11 -1.74 21.55
CA PRO A 249 16.20 -2.71 20.45
C PRO A 249 15.69 -4.11 20.79
N PHE A 250 15.95 -4.60 22.00
CA PHE A 250 15.50 -5.94 22.42
C PHE A 250 13.98 -6.05 22.55
N ARG A 251 13.30 -4.98 22.99
CA ARG A 251 11.83 -4.93 23.00
C ARG A 251 11.26 -4.86 21.58
N VAL A 252 11.90 -4.11 20.68
CA VAL A 252 11.51 -4.08 19.26
C VAL A 252 11.63 -5.48 18.67
N LEU A 253 12.77 -6.15 18.81
CA LEU A 253 12.96 -7.52 18.31
C LEU A 253 11.93 -8.49 18.88
N ARG A 254 11.59 -8.37 20.16
CA ARG A 254 10.53 -9.19 20.77
C ARG A 254 9.16 -8.92 20.15
N LEU A 255 8.80 -7.66 19.89
CA LEU A 255 7.52 -7.32 19.24
C LEU A 255 7.47 -7.78 17.78
N MET A 256 8.60 -7.75 17.08
CA MET A 256 8.69 -8.26 15.70
C MET A 256 8.33 -9.74 15.57
N LEU A 257 8.54 -10.56 16.61
CA LEU A 257 8.10 -11.96 16.62
C LEU A 257 6.57 -12.10 16.52
N TYR A 258 5.84 -11.07 16.89
CA TYR A 258 4.38 -11.07 16.92
C TYR A 258 3.74 -10.24 15.80
N VAL A 259 4.52 -9.43 15.05
CA VAL A 259 3.96 -8.53 14.03
C VAL A 259 3.33 -9.31 12.86
N PHE A 260 3.92 -10.43 12.47
CA PHE A 260 3.36 -11.27 11.40
C PHE A 260 2.00 -11.89 11.76
N SER A 261 1.76 -12.15 13.04
CA SER A 261 0.45 -12.62 13.53
C SER A 261 -0.51 -11.49 13.93
N GLY A 262 -0.10 -10.23 13.83
CA GLY A 262 -0.88 -9.07 14.29
C GLY A 262 -0.97 -8.92 15.82
N ARG A 263 -0.34 -9.82 16.59
CA ARG A 263 -0.44 -9.84 18.07
C ARG A 263 0.50 -8.86 18.76
N HIS A 264 1.34 -8.14 18.04
CA HIS A 264 2.30 -7.17 18.60
C HIS A 264 1.59 -6.07 19.42
N ILE A 265 0.39 -5.66 19.03
CA ILE A 265 -0.41 -4.67 19.77
C ILE A 265 -0.77 -5.21 21.14
N GLU A 266 -1.40 -6.38 21.22
CA GLU A 266 -1.75 -7.07 22.48
C GLU A 266 -0.52 -7.32 23.34
N LYS A 267 0.55 -7.84 22.73
CA LYS A 267 1.81 -8.19 23.43
C LYS A 267 2.62 -6.98 23.88
N SER A 268 2.30 -5.80 23.38
CA SER A 268 2.89 -4.54 23.83
C SER A 268 2.45 -4.14 25.24
N LYS A 269 1.35 -4.71 25.75
CA LYS A 269 0.75 -4.38 27.06
C LYS A 269 0.46 -2.89 27.22
N GLY A 270 -0.09 -2.25 26.19
CA GLY A 270 -0.49 -0.85 26.16
C GLY A 270 0.63 0.14 25.84
N LEU A 271 1.84 -0.32 25.49
CA LEU A 271 2.91 0.54 24.98
C LEU A 271 2.58 1.09 23.58
N VAL A 272 2.11 0.24 22.68
CA VAL A 272 1.63 0.66 21.36
C VAL A 272 0.33 1.45 21.54
N LYS A 273 0.24 2.60 20.88
CA LYS A 273 -0.96 3.45 20.88
C LYS A 273 -1.69 3.26 19.57
N ILE A 274 -3.00 3.25 19.64
CA ILE A 274 -3.89 3.09 18.50
C ILE A 274 -4.89 4.24 18.51
N SER A 275 -5.18 4.79 17.35
CA SER A 275 -6.26 5.74 17.14
C SER A 275 -6.87 5.47 15.76
N ARG A 276 -8.14 5.81 15.59
CA ARG A 276 -8.81 5.77 14.29
C ARG A 276 -9.26 7.19 13.95
N ALA A 277 -9.02 7.61 12.73
CA ALA A 277 -9.31 8.99 12.32
C ALA A 277 -9.39 9.13 10.79
N GLU A 278 -10.17 10.11 10.35
CA GLU A 278 -10.20 10.51 8.94
C GLU A 278 -9.00 11.39 8.56
N ASN A 279 -8.44 12.11 9.55
CA ASN A 279 -7.36 13.05 9.34
C ASN A 279 -6.32 12.94 10.47
N VAL A 280 -5.06 12.94 10.08
CA VAL A 280 -3.91 12.86 10.98
C VAL A 280 -2.92 13.96 10.62
N SER A 281 -2.47 14.73 11.57
CA SER A 281 -1.33 15.64 11.40
C SER A 281 -0.12 15.11 12.15
N ILE A 282 1.04 15.19 11.52
CA ILE A 282 2.31 14.68 12.04
C ILE A 282 3.34 15.80 11.92
N THR A 283 3.83 16.27 13.05
CA THR A 283 4.93 17.25 13.11
C THR A 283 6.08 16.70 13.92
N SER A 284 7.29 17.09 13.63
CA SER A 284 8.47 16.62 14.33
C SER A 284 9.47 17.75 14.57
N GLU A 285 10.09 17.76 15.76
CA GLU A 285 11.15 18.70 16.10
C GLU A 285 12.50 18.36 15.43
N ALA A 286 12.65 17.12 14.95
CA ALA A 286 13.84 16.63 14.25
C ALA A 286 13.42 15.88 12.99
N LEU A 287 14.39 15.46 12.19
CA LEU A 287 14.11 14.69 10.97
C LEU A 287 13.32 13.41 11.30
N CYS A 288 12.08 13.36 10.81
CA CYS A 288 11.23 12.19 10.77
C CYS A 288 10.90 11.91 9.31
N ARG A 289 11.45 10.82 8.75
CA ARG A 289 11.16 10.44 7.37
C ARG A 289 9.79 9.79 7.28
N GLY A 290 9.13 10.00 6.14
CA GLY A 290 7.90 9.30 5.79
C GLY A 290 8.09 8.48 4.51
N GLU A 291 7.26 7.47 4.37
CA GLU A 291 7.17 6.63 3.17
C GLU A 291 5.71 6.30 2.85
N VAL A 292 5.44 5.95 1.62
CA VAL A 292 4.16 5.42 1.16
C VAL A 292 4.46 4.19 0.31
N GLU A 293 4.05 3.01 0.80
CA GLU A 293 4.14 1.74 0.06
C GLU A 293 5.55 1.47 -0.51
N GLY A 294 6.58 1.77 0.27
CA GLY A 294 7.99 1.59 -0.09
C GLY A 294 8.65 2.76 -0.83
N GLU A 295 7.94 3.87 -1.04
CA GLU A 295 8.44 5.07 -1.69
C GLU A 295 8.64 6.19 -0.68
N LEU A 296 9.86 6.72 -0.58
CA LEU A 296 10.16 7.83 0.33
C LEU A 296 9.37 9.10 -0.04
N LEU A 297 8.88 9.77 0.97
CA LEU A 297 8.29 11.10 0.87
C LEU A 297 9.35 12.19 1.02
N GLU A 298 9.03 13.40 0.53
CA GLU A 298 9.77 14.59 0.92
C GLU A 298 9.70 14.77 2.45
N THR A 299 10.78 15.29 3.04
CA THR A 299 10.82 15.50 4.49
C THR A 299 10.11 16.79 4.86
N GLY A 300 9.32 16.77 5.93
CA GLY A 300 8.56 17.94 6.40
C GLY A 300 7.50 17.57 7.43
N GLU A 301 6.50 18.42 7.53
CA GLU A 301 5.27 18.13 8.25
C GLU A 301 4.33 17.33 7.34
N TYR A 302 3.62 16.35 7.89
CA TYR A 302 2.72 15.52 7.09
C TYR A 302 1.28 15.70 7.54
N LYS A 303 0.39 15.79 6.54
CA LYS A 303 -1.05 15.66 6.74
C LYS A 303 -1.52 14.44 5.99
N VAL A 304 -2.08 13.49 6.73
CA VAL A 304 -2.65 12.27 6.17
C VAL A 304 -4.16 12.37 6.27
N SER A 305 -4.85 12.09 5.20
CA SER A 305 -6.32 12.09 5.15
C SER A 305 -6.82 10.90 4.35
N ILE A 306 -8.05 10.47 4.63
CA ILE A 306 -8.72 9.43 3.86
C ILE A 306 -9.72 10.03 2.88
N LEU A 307 -9.86 9.40 1.74
CA LEU A 307 -10.90 9.63 0.75
C LEU A 307 -11.77 8.38 0.77
N PRO A 308 -12.91 8.42 1.47
CA PRO A 308 -13.70 7.23 1.68
C PRO A 308 -14.35 6.75 0.38
N ARG A 309 -14.32 5.43 0.16
CA ARG A 309 -15.03 4.75 -0.93
C ARG A 309 -14.77 5.35 -2.31
N ALA A 310 -13.50 5.69 -2.58
CA ALA A 310 -13.08 6.46 -3.76
C ALA A 310 -13.44 5.77 -5.08
N PHE A 311 -13.17 4.46 -5.19
CA PHE A 311 -13.50 3.65 -6.37
C PHE A 311 -13.64 2.16 -6.02
N ARG A 312 -14.03 1.34 -6.99
CA ARG A 312 -14.24 -0.10 -6.78
C ARG A 312 -12.94 -0.87 -6.96
N VAL A 313 -12.67 -1.81 -6.06
CA VAL A 313 -11.57 -2.78 -6.22
C VAL A 313 -12.09 -4.21 -6.10
N LEU A 314 -11.53 -5.10 -6.91
CA LEU A 314 -11.80 -6.53 -6.85
C LEU A 314 -11.29 -7.09 -5.51
N THR A 315 -12.10 -7.95 -4.88
CA THR A 315 -11.75 -8.55 -3.57
C THR A 315 -12.26 -9.97 -3.43
N ASN A 316 -11.60 -10.76 -2.58
CA ASN A 316 -12.04 -12.08 -2.16
C ASN A 316 -12.55 -12.10 -0.70
N MET A 317 -12.69 -10.94 -0.07
CA MET A 317 -13.09 -10.85 1.34
C MET A 317 -14.48 -11.41 1.61
N ALA A 318 -15.39 -11.40 0.63
CA ALA A 318 -16.72 -11.99 0.74
C ALA A 318 -16.74 -13.51 0.95
N GLY A 319 -15.66 -14.21 0.62
CA GLY A 319 -15.54 -15.67 0.77
C GLY A 319 -14.70 -16.13 1.97
N ALA A 320 -14.31 -15.19 2.84
CA ALA A 320 -13.39 -15.44 3.95
C ALA A 320 -14.09 -15.46 5.32
N GLU A 321 -15.43 -15.40 5.35
CA GLU A 321 -16.25 -15.57 6.56
C GLU A 321 -16.51 -17.04 6.91
#